data_fc973c9869ee1dcc00fe7c3d7d0588e1
#
_entry.id   fc973c9869ee1dcc00fe7c3d7d0588e1
#
_cell.length_a   1.000
_cell.length_b   1.000
_cell.length_c   1.000
_cell.angle_alpha   90.00
_cell.angle_beta   90.00
_cell.angle_gamma   90.00
#
_symmetry.space_group_name_H-M   'P 1'
#
loop_
_entity.id
_entity.type
_entity.pdbx_description
1 polymer ?
#
loop_
_entity_poly.entity_id
_entity_poly.type
_entity_poly.pdbx_seq_one_letter_code
_entity_poly.pdbx_strand_id
1 'polypeptide(L)'
;MSESDVSPSKKSSKKSTTTKNTSSTSSTSAGKAPAAPKEYEERIKAVNVIAHPLASKKSTKKIYKLVKKAASAKHVRRGVKEVVKGLRKGETGLAILAGDIYPLDTISHLPVLLEEKNVPYLFVPSKQDLGSAASTKRPTSCVLIRTPESNSNFEAQDIYDAMTTEAKQYDPSKL
;
A
#
# COMPACT_ATOMS: atom_id res chain seq x y z
N MET A 1 -22.38 62.20 0.29
CA MET A 1 -21.07 62.85 0.37
C MET A 1 -20.10 61.73 0.32
N SER A 2 -19.70 61.48 -0.81
CA SER A 2 -18.52 61.80 -1.65
C SER A 2 -17.42 60.81 -1.34
N GLU A 3 -17.19 59.87 -2.26
CA GLU A 3 -16.24 59.96 -3.38
C GLU A 3 -14.82 59.70 -2.88
N SER A 4 -13.99 58.92 -3.41
CA SER A 4 -13.52 58.49 -4.72
C SER A 4 -12.11 57.99 -4.44
N ASP A 5 -11.48 57.13 -5.04
CA ASP A 5 -11.14 56.80 -6.38
C ASP A 5 -9.67 56.29 -6.45
N VAL A 6 -9.43 55.38 -7.36
CA VAL A 6 -8.31 55.32 -8.31
C VAL A 6 -7.08 54.48 -7.98
N SER A 7 -7.00 53.35 -8.72
CA SER A 7 -5.76 52.75 -9.22
C SER A 7 -5.08 53.68 -10.26
N PRO A 8 -3.80 53.54 -10.62
CA PRO A 8 -3.40 52.49 -11.60
C PRO A 8 -1.94 52.00 -11.63
N SER A 9 -1.79 50.82 -12.18
CA SER A 9 -0.78 50.30 -13.11
C SER A 9 0.61 50.96 -13.24
N LYS A 10 1.65 50.12 -13.38
CA LYS A 10 2.56 50.12 -14.55
C LYS A 10 3.46 48.89 -14.62
N LYS A 11 3.39 48.30 -15.81
CA LYS A 11 4.31 47.40 -16.52
C LYS A 11 5.78 47.85 -16.42
N SER A 12 6.70 46.86 -16.41
CA SER A 12 7.84 46.86 -17.33
C SER A 12 8.43 45.46 -17.51
N SER A 13 8.43 45.10 -18.74
CA SER A 13 9.10 43.98 -19.37
C SER A 13 10.62 44.17 -19.39
N LYS A 14 11.40 43.09 -19.19
CA LYS A 14 12.66 42.93 -19.89
C LYS A 14 12.99 41.47 -20.19
N LYS A 15 13.23 41.25 -21.44
CA LYS A 15 13.59 40.10 -22.24
C LYS A 15 15.11 40.03 -22.35
N SER A 16 15.71 38.86 -22.20
CA SER A 16 16.94 38.41 -22.89
C SER A 16 17.19 36.94 -22.52
N THR A 17 17.02 36.05 -23.42
CA THR A 17 17.90 35.47 -24.45
C THR A 17 18.85 34.37 -23.93
N THR A 18 18.48 33.13 -24.28
CA THR A 18 19.23 32.04 -24.87
C THR A 18 20.56 31.58 -24.25
N THR A 19 20.61 30.36 -23.77
CA THR A 19 21.55 29.35 -24.28
C THR A 19 21.03 27.94 -24.11
N LYS A 20 20.99 27.21 -25.22
CA LYS A 20 20.81 25.77 -25.36
C LYS A 20 21.99 25.04 -24.75
N ASN A 21 21.72 24.01 -23.94
CA ASN A 21 22.55 22.82 -23.97
C ASN A 21 21.72 21.58 -23.77
N THR A 22 21.70 20.81 -24.81
CA THR A 22 21.22 19.45 -24.96
C THR A 22 22.10 18.50 -24.15
N SER A 23 21.50 17.73 -23.26
CA SER A 23 21.96 16.38 -22.99
C SER A 23 20.75 15.54 -22.58
N SER A 24 20.31 14.77 -23.54
CA SER A 24 19.36 13.69 -23.44
C SER A 24 19.88 12.60 -22.51
N THR A 25 19.20 12.35 -21.41
CA THR A 25 19.20 11.03 -20.79
C THR A 25 17.76 10.67 -20.46
N SER A 26 17.19 9.93 -21.38
CA SER A 26 15.93 9.21 -21.23
C SER A 26 16.07 8.14 -20.17
N SER A 27 15.62 8.41 -18.96
CA SER A 27 15.33 7.34 -17.99
C SER A 27 13.85 6.98 -18.07
N THR A 28 13.57 6.07 -19.00
CA THR A 28 12.34 5.28 -19.05
C THR A 28 12.21 4.50 -17.75
N SER A 29 11.39 4.98 -16.83
CA SER A 29 10.92 4.17 -15.70
C SER A 29 9.87 3.18 -16.21
N ALA A 30 10.36 2.09 -16.81
CA ALA A 30 9.53 0.92 -17.09
C ALA A 30 9.00 0.37 -15.78
N GLY A 31 7.69 0.29 -15.64
CA GLY A 31 7.01 -0.41 -14.57
C GLY A 31 7.49 -1.86 -14.53
N LYS A 32 8.29 -2.20 -13.50
CA LYS A 32 8.86 -3.53 -13.34
C LYS A 32 7.73 -4.52 -13.06
N ALA A 33 7.55 -5.45 -13.99
CA ALA A 33 6.66 -6.60 -13.87
C ALA A 33 6.97 -7.43 -12.60
N PRO A 34 6.00 -8.22 -12.08
CA PRO A 34 6.17 -8.97 -10.83
C PRO A 34 7.38 -9.90 -10.90
N ALA A 35 8.24 -9.76 -9.92
CA ALA A 35 9.57 -10.33 -9.78
C ALA A 35 9.71 -11.83 -10.07
N ALA A 36 10.86 -12.18 -10.67
CA ALA A 36 11.33 -13.53 -10.98
C ALA A 36 11.51 -14.42 -9.71
N PRO A 37 11.52 -15.75 -9.84
CA PRO A 37 11.56 -16.69 -8.71
C PRO A 37 12.73 -16.53 -7.73
N LYS A 38 13.89 -16.11 -8.19
CA LYS A 38 15.07 -15.85 -7.33
C LYS A 38 14.89 -14.65 -6.40
N GLU A 39 14.18 -13.63 -6.85
CA GLU A 39 13.91 -12.40 -6.11
C GLU A 39 12.97 -12.59 -4.90
N TYR A 40 12.09 -13.60 -4.92
CA TYR A 40 11.23 -13.93 -3.77
C TYR A 40 12.06 -14.57 -2.62
N GLU A 41 12.96 -15.49 -2.93
CA GLU A 41 13.82 -16.16 -1.96
C GLU A 41 14.82 -15.21 -1.30
N GLU A 42 15.35 -14.28 -2.06
CA GLU A 42 16.22 -13.22 -1.53
C GLU A 42 15.46 -12.27 -0.60
N ARG A 43 14.21 -11.97 -0.92
CA ARG A 43 13.35 -11.11 -0.08
C ARG A 43 12.93 -11.77 1.23
N ILE A 44 12.72 -13.08 1.23
CA ILE A 44 12.43 -13.83 2.48
C ILE A 44 13.57 -13.68 3.49
N LYS A 45 14.83 -13.64 3.04
CA LYS A 45 15.97 -13.46 3.95
C LYS A 45 15.98 -12.12 4.69
N ALA A 46 15.29 -11.11 4.16
CA ALA A 46 15.17 -9.79 4.75
C ALA A 46 13.91 -9.63 5.62
N VAL A 47 13.12 -10.68 5.76
CA VAL A 47 11.86 -10.66 6.53
C VAL A 47 12.15 -10.75 8.02
N ASN A 48 11.42 -9.98 8.81
CA ASN A 48 11.50 -9.95 10.26
C ASN A 48 10.98 -11.24 10.90
N VAL A 49 11.48 -11.56 12.10
CA VAL A 49 11.08 -12.75 12.87
C VAL A 49 9.58 -12.76 13.22
N ILE A 50 8.96 -11.59 13.39
CA ILE A 50 7.53 -11.47 13.72
C ILE A 50 6.59 -11.65 12.52
N ALA A 51 7.11 -11.85 11.31
CA ALA A 51 6.31 -11.91 10.08
C ALA A 51 5.63 -13.28 9.89
N HIS A 52 4.75 -13.63 10.80
CA HIS A 52 3.90 -14.80 10.75
C HIS A 52 2.42 -14.40 10.79
N PRO A 53 1.55 -14.98 9.92
CA PRO A 53 1.84 -15.92 8.84
C PRO A 53 2.42 -15.25 7.58
N LEU A 54 3.50 -15.80 7.04
CA LEU A 54 4.08 -15.33 5.79
C LEU A 54 3.40 -15.99 4.59
N ALA A 55 2.89 -15.16 3.69
CA ALA A 55 2.21 -15.64 2.47
C ALA A 55 3.17 -16.40 1.55
N SER A 56 2.72 -17.55 1.03
CA SER A 56 3.48 -18.33 0.05
C SER A 56 3.71 -17.51 -1.23
N LYS A 57 4.65 -17.92 -2.07
CA LYS A 57 4.94 -17.26 -3.35
C LYS A 57 3.70 -17.13 -4.25
N LYS A 58 2.83 -18.16 -4.24
CA LYS A 58 1.58 -18.16 -5.01
C LYS A 58 0.57 -17.19 -4.40
N SER A 59 0.40 -17.22 -3.08
CA SER A 59 -0.49 -16.33 -2.32
C SER A 59 -0.05 -14.88 -2.42
N THR A 60 1.25 -14.61 -2.32
CA THR A 60 1.81 -13.24 -2.48
C THR A 60 1.41 -12.61 -3.82
N LYS A 61 1.48 -13.38 -4.92
CA LYS A 61 1.04 -12.88 -6.23
C LYS A 61 -0.45 -12.58 -6.28
N LYS A 62 -1.29 -13.43 -5.65
CA LYS A 62 -2.74 -13.21 -5.55
C LYS A 62 -3.04 -11.98 -4.69
N ILE A 63 -2.35 -11.83 -3.57
CA ILE A 63 -2.46 -10.66 -2.68
C ILE A 63 -2.15 -9.36 -3.43
N TYR A 64 -1.07 -9.30 -4.20
CA TYR A 64 -0.75 -8.08 -4.96
C TYR A 64 -1.79 -7.76 -6.03
N LYS A 65 -2.37 -8.77 -6.70
CA LYS A 65 -3.49 -8.57 -7.63
C LYS A 65 -4.73 -8.04 -6.90
N LEU A 66 -5.03 -8.61 -5.74
CA LEU A 66 -6.16 -8.19 -4.89
C LEU A 66 -5.99 -6.74 -4.44
N VAL A 67 -4.82 -6.38 -3.89
CA VAL A 67 -4.50 -5.02 -3.45
C VAL A 67 -4.65 -4.02 -4.60
N LYS A 68 -4.17 -4.37 -5.80
CA LYS A 68 -4.26 -3.50 -6.98
C LYS A 68 -5.72 -3.23 -7.36
N LYS A 69 -6.56 -4.26 -7.41
CA LYS A 69 -8.00 -4.11 -7.71
C LYS A 69 -8.71 -3.34 -6.60
N ALA A 70 -8.43 -3.63 -5.33
CA ALA A 70 -8.98 -2.91 -4.20
C ALA A 70 -8.55 -1.43 -4.17
N ALA A 71 -7.31 -1.13 -4.57
CA ALA A 71 -6.83 0.24 -4.68
C ALA A 71 -7.56 1.03 -5.76
N SER A 72 -7.83 0.41 -6.93
CA SER A 72 -8.64 1.02 -7.99
C SER A 72 -10.07 1.30 -7.54
N ALA A 73 -10.66 0.41 -6.75
CA ALA A 73 -11.99 0.57 -6.17
C ALA A 73 -12.04 1.48 -4.92
N LYS A 74 -10.92 2.05 -4.49
CA LYS A 74 -10.80 2.90 -3.28
C LYS A 74 -11.22 2.22 -1.97
N HIS A 75 -11.21 0.90 -1.92
CA HIS A 75 -11.54 0.09 -0.73
C HIS A 75 -10.32 -0.20 0.16
N VAL A 76 -9.26 0.59 0.04
CA VAL A 76 -7.98 0.36 0.72
C VAL A 76 -7.63 1.49 1.68
N ARG A 77 -7.20 1.12 2.90
CA ARG A 77 -6.50 2.00 3.84
C ARG A 77 -5.02 1.69 3.79
N ARG A 78 -4.19 2.70 3.67
CA ARG A 78 -2.73 2.57 3.49
C ARG A 78 -1.96 3.20 4.62
N GLY A 79 -1.00 2.41 5.16
CA GLY A 79 -0.13 2.87 6.24
C GLY A 79 -0.71 2.71 7.64
N VAL A 80 0.19 2.60 8.63
CA VAL A 80 -0.13 2.27 10.01
C VAL A 80 -1.20 3.19 10.62
N LYS A 81 -1.04 4.50 10.47
CA LYS A 81 -1.99 5.47 11.05
C LYS A 81 -3.41 5.31 10.50
N GLU A 82 -3.56 5.10 9.20
CA GLU A 82 -4.87 4.93 8.57
C GLU A 82 -5.50 3.59 8.92
N VAL A 83 -4.71 2.53 8.98
CA VAL A 83 -5.16 1.20 9.38
C VAL A 83 -5.64 1.21 10.82
N VAL A 84 -4.83 1.71 11.75
CA VAL A 84 -5.22 1.84 13.18
C VAL A 84 -6.48 2.69 13.35
N LYS A 85 -6.58 3.80 12.60
CA LYS A 85 -7.78 4.64 12.61
C LYS A 85 -9.02 3.90 12.10
N GLY A 86 -8.86 3.11 11.03
CA GLY A 86 -9.93 2.26 10.48
C GLY A 86 -10.40 1.20 11.49
N LEU A 87 -9.46 0.47 12.09
CA LEU A 87 -9.74 -0.55 13.11
C LEU A 87 -10.45 0.02 14.35
N ARG A 88 -10.05 1.22 14.80
CA ARG A 88 -10.74 1.93 15.90
C ARG A 88 -12.17 2.34 15.55
N LYS A 89 -12.45 2.56 14.27
CA LYS A 89 -13.80 2.87 13.77
C LYS A 89 -14.66 1.60 13.56
N GLY A 90 -14.10 0.41 13.78
CA GLY A 90 -14.78 -0.85 13.54
C GLY A 90 -14.77 -1.29 12.07
N GLU A 91 -13.90 -0.71 11.23
CA GLU A 91 -13.74 -1.22 9.86
C GLU A 91 -13.12 -2.62 9.92
N THR A 92 -13.77 -3.58 9.26
CA THR A 92 -13.32 -4.96 9.13
C THR A 92 -12.80 -5.22 7.72
N GLY A 93 -12.03 -6.30 7.56
CA GLY A 93 -11.51 -6.68 6.26
C GLY A 93 -10.33 -7.62 6.33
N LEU A 94 -9.43 -7.57 5.34
CA LEU A 94 -8.18 -8.31 5.27
C LEU A 94 -7.01 -7.35 5.41
N ALA A 95 -6.16 -7.57 6.41
CA ALA A 95 -4.96 -6.79 6.61
C ALA A 95 -3.75 -7.47 5.95
N ILE A 96 -2.91 -6.68 5.28
CA ILE A 96 -1.68 -7.14 4.64
C ILE A 96 -0.53 -6.31 5.21
N LEU A 97 0.45 -6.99 5.78
CA LEU A 97 1.60 -6.40 6.45
C LEU A 97 2.87 -6.70 5.66
N ALA A 98 3.80 -5.76 5.57
CA ALA A 98 5.09 -6.03 4.99
C ALA A 98 6.07 -6.56 6.05
N GLY A 99 6.81 -7.62 5.73
CA GLY A 99 7.74 -8.27 6.65
C GLY A 99 9.15 -7.66 6.68
N ASP A 100 9.46 -6.72 5.79
CA ASP A 100 10.79 -6.10 5.65
C ASP A 100 10.90 -4.71 6.30
N ILE A 101 10.17 -4.47 7.40
CA ILE A 101 10.10 -3.15 8.04
C ILE A 101 11.05 -3.07 9.23
N TYR A 102 11.86 -2.04 9.24
CA TYR A 102 12.71 -1.64 10.35
C TYR A 102 12.45 -0.16 10.71
N PRO A 103 12.38 0.21 12.00
CA PRO A 103 12.41 -0.65 13.20
C PRO A 103 11.12 -1.46 13.40
N LEU A 104 11.23 -2.59 14.14
CA LEU A 104 10.12 -3.50 14.43
C LEU A 104 8.97 -2.86 15.19
N ASP A 105 9.24 -1.91 16.06
CA ASP A 105 8.25 -1.15 16.84
C ASP A 105 7.16 -0.53 15.97
N THR A 106 7.48 -0.21 14.72
CA THR A 106 6.51 0.41 13.81
C THR A 106 5.32 -0.50 13.50
N ILE A 107 5.53 -1.81 13.52
CA ILE A 107 4.50 -2.80 13.12
C ILE A 107 4.15 -3.81 14.21
N SER A 108 4.94 -3.89 15.30
CA SER A 108 4.76 -4.88 16.36
C SER A 108 3.38 -4.85 17.04
N HIS A 109 2.79 -3.67 17.15
CA HIS A 109 1.45 -3.47 17.71
C HIS A 109 0.31 -3.87 16.76
N LEU A 110 0.56 -3.98 15.45
CA LEU A 110 -0.50 -4.23 14.47
C LEU A 110 -1.08 -5.65 14.57
N PRO A 111 -0.28 -6.74 14.64
CA PRO A 111 -0.84 -8.08 14.81
C PRO A 111 -1.76 -8.18 16.03
N VAL A 112 -1.31 -7.70 17.18
CA VAL A 112 -2.10 -7.70 18.42
C VAL A 112 -3.44 -6.97 18.24
N LEU A 113 -3.39 -5.77 17.66
CA LEU A 113 -4.59 -4.97 17.42
C LEU A 113 -5.56 -5.64 16.41
N LEU A 114 -5.03 -6.34 15.42
CA LEU A 114 -5.82 -7.08 14.43
C LEU A 114 -6.48 -8.30 15.05
N GLU A 115 -5.78 -9.03 15.92
CA GLU A 115 -6.30 -10.16 16.67
C GLU A 115 -7.39 -9.73 17.63
N GLU A 116 -7.22 -8.64 18.39
CA GLU A 116 -8.26 -8.07 19.26
C GLU A 116 -9.55 -7.72 18.51
N LYS A 117 -9.42 -7.33 17.25
CA LYS A 117 -10.57 -6.97 16.38
C LYS A 117 -11.07 -8.12 15.52
N ASN A 118 -10.49 -9.32 15.66
CA ASN A 118 -10.79 -10.50 14.84
C ASN A 118 -10.65 -10.22 13.33
N VAL A 119 -9.67 -9.40 12.94
CA VAL A 119 -9.38 -9.08 11.55
C VAL A 119 -8.25 -9.98 11.06
N PRO A 120 -8.50 -10.83 10.04
CA PRO A 120 -7.48 -11.71 9.48
C PRO A 120 -6.35 -10.89 8.83
N TYR A 121 -5.12 -11.38 8.95
CA TYR A 121 -3.95 -10.72 8.39
C TYR A 121 -2.95 -11.71 7.80
N LEU A 122 -2.15 -11.23 6.85
CA LEU A 122 -1.07 -11.97 6.20
C LEU A 122 0.15 -11.07 6.02
N PHE A 123 1.34 -11.66 6.14
CA PHE A 123 2.58 -10.95 5.84
C PHE A 123 3.03 -11.22 4.40
N VAL A 124 3.59 -10.18 3.78
CA VAL A 124 4.24 -10.25 2.46
C VAL A 124 5.70 -9.84 2.58
N PRO A 125 6.61 -10.38 1.77
CA PRO A 125 8.04 -10.20 1.97
C PRO A 125 8.56 -8.79 1.64
N SER A 126 7.81 -7.96 0.87
CA SER A 126 8.34 -6.68 0.38
C SER A 126 7.37 -5.51 0.53
N LYS A 127 7.81 -4.47 1.26
CA LYS A 127 7.10 -3.17 1.36
C LYS A 127 7.05 -2.39 0.05
N GLN A 128 8.05 -2.57 -0.82
CA GLN A 128 8.10 -1.88 -2.11
C GLN A 128 7.04 -2.42 -3.06
N ASP A 129 6.92 -3.74 -3.16
CA ASP A 129 5.92 -4.39 -3.99
C ASP A 129 4.51 -4.13 -3.48
N LEU A 130 4.34 -4.15 -2.14
CA LEU A 130 3.06 -3.80 -1.52
C LEU A 130 2.67 -2.35 -1.85
N GLY A 131 3.62 -1.41 -1.79
CA GLY A 131 3.40 -0.03 -2.18
C GLY A 131 3.01 0.10 -3.66
N SER A 132 3.73 -0.57 -4.54
CA SER A 132 3.44 -0.58 -5.98
C SER A 132 2.07 -1.19 -6.29
N ALA A 133 1.70 -2.28 -5.62
CA ALA A 133 0.37 -2.89 -5.72
C ALA A 133 -0.74 -1.95 -5.22
N ALA A 134 -0.47 -1.21 -4.14
CA ALA A 134 -1.39 -0.20 -3.61
C ALA A 134 -1.44 1.11 -4.42
N SER A 135 -0.88 1.11 -5.63
CA SER A 135 -0.83 2.27 -6.55
C SER A 135 -0.13 3.48 -5.94
N THR A 136 0.95 3.26 -5.20
CA THR A 136 1.80 4.32 -4.65
C THR A 136 3.25 4.16 -5.11
N LYS A 137 3.94 5.30 -5.27
CA LYS A 137 5.39 5.32 -5.56
C LYS A 137 6.24 5.11 -4.31
N ARG A 138 5.64 5.14 -3.12
CA ARG A 138 6.34 5.00 -1.84
C ARG A 138 6.16 3.59 -1.27
N PRO A 139 7.16 3.04 -0.59
CA PRO A 139 7.00 1.77 0.13
C PRO A 139 5.91 1.92 1.20
N THR A 140 5.08 0.88 1.34
CA THR A 140 3.95 0.87 2.27
C THR A 140 4.13 -0.26 3.26
N SER A 141 4.01 0.06 4.55
CA SER A 141 4.20 -0.90 5.64
C SER A 141 3.01 -1.84 5.83
N CYS A 142 1.81 -1.33 5.70
CA CYS A 142 0.60 -2.12 5.85
C CYS A 142 -0.54 -1.55 5.00
N VAL A 143 -1.46 -2.43 4.65
CA VAL A 143 -2.64 -2.14 3.85
C VAL A 143 -3.82 -2.90 4.45
N LEU A 144 -4.92 -2.22 4.73
CA LEU A 144 -6.18 -2.84 5.09
C LEU A 144 -7.13 -2.75 3.90
N ILE A 145 -7.57 -3.90 3.40
CA ILE A 145 -8.63 -4.00 2.41
C ILE A 145 -9.94 -4.14 3.17
N ARG A 146 -10.80 -3.15 3.07
CA ARG A 146 -12.11 -3.19 3.73
C ARG A 146 -12.96 -4.29 3.11
N THR A 147 -13.77 -4.92 3.94
CA THR A 147 -14.79 -5.87 3.46
C THR A 147 -15.64 -5.19 2.40
N PRO A 148 -15.73 -5.74 1.18
CA PRO A 148 -16.60 -5.17 0.16
C PRO A 148 -18.04 -5.28 0.65
N GLU A 149 -18.80 -4.19 0.52
CA GLU A 149 -20.23 -4.19 0.81
C GLU A 149 -20.94 -5.11 -0.19
N SER A 150 -21.97 -5.82 0.27
CA SER A 150 -22.70 -6.84 -0.50
C SER A 150 -23.22 -6.35 -1.86
N ASN A 151 -23.31 -5.05 -2.07
CA ASN A 151 -23.77 -4.40 -3.29
C ASN A 151 -22.63 -3.83 -4.16
N SER A 152 -21.36 -3.96 -3.75
CA SER A 152 -20.24 -3.49 -4.56
C SER A 152 -19.81 -4.61 -5.50
N ASN A 153 -19.85 -4.34 -6.82
CA ASN A 153 -19.26 -5.21 -7.85
C ASN A 153 -17.73 -5.22 -7.71
N PHE A 154 -17.25 -5.84 -6.63
CA PHE A 154 -15.81 -5.97 -6.40
C PHE A 154 -15.28 -7.15 -7.23
N GLU A 155 -14.63 -6.86 -8.36
CA GLU A 155 -14.11 -7.86 -9.31
C GLU A 155 -13.14 -8.90 -8.71
N ALA A 156 -12.71 -8.75 -7.48
CA ALA A 156 -11.75 -9.64 -6.84
C ALA A 156 -12.31 -10.31 -5.58
N GLN A 157 -13.64 -10.44 -5.48
CA GLN A 157 -14.31 -11.09 -4.34
C GLN A 157 -13.76 -12.50 -4.11
N ASP A 158 -13.67 -13.31 -5.15
CA ASP A 158 -13.16 -14.70 -5.05
C ASP A 158 -11.75 -14.76 -4.45
N ILE A 159 -10.88 -13.82 -4.87
CA ILE A 159 -9.51 -13.75 -4.35
C ILE A 159 -9.50 -13.27 -2.91
N TYR A 160 -10.37 -12.34 -2.56
CA TYR A 160 -10.51 -11.82 -1.21
C TYR A 160 -10.95 -12.92 -0.25
N ASP A 161 -11.97 -13.69 -0.60
CA ASP A 161 -12.51 -14.78 0.21
C ASP A 161 -11.48 -15.91 0.37
N ALA A 162 -10.78 -16.29 -0.71
CA ALA A 162 -9.71 -17.27 -0.67
C ALA A 162 -8.57 -16.83 0.26
N MET A 163 -8.13 -15.57 0.19
CA MET A 163 -7.05 -15.06 1.04
C MET A 163 -7.49 -14.87 2.48
N THR A 164 -8.73 -14.50 2.72
CA THR A 164 -9.32 -14.40 4.07
C THR A 164 -9.40 -15.77 4.72
N THR A 165 -9.78 -16.81 3.97
CA THR A 165 -9.81 -18.19 4.45
C THR A 165 -8.41 -18.68 4.77
N GLU A 166 -7.42 -18.42 3.90
CA GLU A 166 -6.01 -18.76 4.14
C GLU A 166 -5.47 -18.07 5.40
N ALA A 167 -5.81 -16.79 5.61
CA ALA A 167 -5.41 -16.06 6.80
C ALA A 167 -6.06 -16.59 8.09
N LYS A 168 -7.32 -17.00 8.04
CA LYS A 168 -8.04 -17.57 9.19
C LYS A 168 -7.60 -18.99 9.55
N GLN A 169 -7.05 -19.75 8.60
CA GLN A 169 -6.51 -21.09 8.86
C GLN A 169 -5.21 -21.05 9.67
N TYR A 170 -4.57 -19.89 9.68
CA TYR A 170 -3.41 -19.69 10.51
C TYR A 170 -3.83 -19.41 11.96
N ASP A 171 -3.53 -20.35 12.83
CA ASP A 171 -3.80 -20.27 14.27
C ASP A 171 -2.46 -20.01 14.99
N PRO A 172 -2.29 -18.81 15.57
CA PRO A 172 -1.04 -18.48 16.28
C PRO A 172 -0.77 -19.37 17.50
N SER A 173 -1.78 -20.09 18.00
CA SER A 173 -1.63 -21.02 19.12
C SER A 173 -0.99 -22.36 18.73
N LYS A 174 -0.72 -22.60 17.46
CA LYS A 174 -0.08 -23.82 16.93
C LYS A 174 1.42 -23.67 16.63
N LEU A 175 2.02 -22.57 17.04
CA LEU A 175 3.47 -22.32 16.91
C LEU A 175 4.27 -22.91 18.05
#